data_d9fad2fb4fd20ab91cdaf6a77cdfc8f4
#
_entry.id   d9fad2fb4fd20ab91cdaf6a77cdfc8f4
#
_cell.length_a   1.000
_cell.length_b   1.000
_cell.length_c   1.000
_cell.angle_alpha   90.00
_cell.angle_beta   90.00
_cell.angle_gamma   90.00
#
_symmetry.space_group_name_H-M   'P 1'
#
loop_
_entity.id
_entity.type
_entity.pdbx_description
1 polymer ?
#
loop_
_entity_poly.entity_id
_entity_poly.type
_entity_poly.pdbx_seq_one_letter_code
_entity_poly.pdbx_strand_id
1 'polypeptide(L)'
;MKETESIQLDSSILTVDDEENAYIVGSTNSEYEFPITEKSYASNYPGGNSTGFLIKIDTSKVGLNSFIYGTYLGGNLYDYAYSVAIDKNKNVYVCGLTNSSLGFPITENGYKKFNCESVDVGFLLKLDISKKGKEALLYGTYFGGNDSTNFSALAIDQNNYVYITGITQSSDFPVTENSYKTKVTGGLSSAFITKFDLEKDGEEGVLYSSLLCGNGEEAGYGIAVDLEENVYITGTTNSREDFPISENAFQKNIYAIEGSGFFIKLDTKLCGDNGLIYGTYLGGNGSDVCSDIKIDSNGYAYICGFTTSTDFPVEGYDNGWVKDGYNSFFIKIDPSKEKRKSLLVGKFLRKNISDFALAMAIDNNLNLYITGYSHSISKSMEKREGNYYEEAAIGMIKIDARICNLSVTKSSYNNQAKIGEITEYEISIINNGPDKAKDIEIMDVIGDGKAIKEIEVSKGEISNIAKKIIWNIRELNIGERAWATIRVRVLDNSESIKDNNFIN
;
A
#
# COMPACT_ATOMS: atom_id res chain seq x y z
N MET A 1 17.86 -11.58 -35.14
CA MET A 1 17.36 -11.61 -33.76
C MET A 1 16.28 -10.55 -33.69
N LYS A 2 15.01 -10.92 -33.49
CA LYS A 2 13.96 -9.93 -33.25
C LYS A 2 14.29 -9.29 -31.89
N GLU A 3 14.38 -7.97 -31.84
CA GLU A 3 14.43 -7.23 -30.60
C GLU A 3 13.17 -7.60 -29.81
N THR A 4 13.32 -8.05 -28.57
CA THR A 4 12.21 -8.30 -27.67
C THR A 4 11.59 -6.95 -27.33
N GLU A 5 10.38 -6.71 -27.88
CA GLU A 5 9.55 -5.57 -27.50
C GLU A 5 9.34 -5.57 -25.98
N SER A 6 9.66 -4.45 -25.32
CA SER A 6 9.57 -4.34 -23.87
C SER A 6 8.21 -3.79 -23.44
N ILE A 7 7.63 -4.40 -22.40
CA ILE A 7 6.50 -3.83 -21.66
C ILE A 7 7.12 -3.16 -20.41
N GLN A 8 6.96 -1.86 -20.30
CA GLN A 8 7.37 -1.12 -19.11
C GLN A 8 6.23 -1.13 -18.11
N LEU A 9 6.51 -1.60 -16.89
CA LEU A 9 5.55 -1.73 -15.81
C LEU A 9 5.96 -0.79 -14.67
N ASP A 10 5.14 0.23 -14.40
CA ASP A 10 5.29 1.15 -13.27
C ASP A 10 4.17 0.96 -12.23
N SER A 11 4.26 1.59 -11.08
CA SER A 11 3.45 1.32 -9.87
C SER A 11 1.92 1.49 -10.06
N SER A 12 1.13 0.68 -9.35
CA SER A 12 -0.35 0.65 -9.34
C SER A 12 -1.02 0.24 -10.66
N ILE A 13 -0.33 -0.50 -11.48
CA ILE A 13 -0.73 -0.93 -12.82
C ILE A 13 -1.78 -2.04 -12.85
N LEU A 14 -2.19 -2.55 -11.71
CA LEU A 14 -3.11 -3.69 -11.61
C LEU A 14 -4.17 -3.49 -10.54
N THR A 15 -5.42 -3.84 -10.88
CA THR A 15 -6.53 -4.01 -9.93
C THR A 15 -7.30 -5.28 -10.24
N VAL A 16 -8.12 -5.75 -9.30
CA VAL A 16 -8.89 -6.99 -9.44
C VAL A 16 -10.36 -6.71 -9.09
N ASP A 17 -11.30 -7.27 -9.90
CA ASP A 17 -12.72 -7.17 -9.60
C ASP A 17 -13.19 -8.27 -8.62
N ASP A 18 -14.45 -8.19 -8.20
CA ASP A 18 -15.10 -9.15 -7.29
C ASP A 18 -15.29 -10.57 -7.90
N GLU A 19 -15.09 -10.71 -9.21
CA GLU A 19 -15.06 -11.99 -9.94
C GLU A 19 -13.63 -12.51 -10.15
N GLU A 20 -12.64 -11.92 -9.47
CA GLU A 20 -11.22 -12.26 -9.56
C GLU A 20 -10.58 -12.01 -10.94
N ASN A 21 -11.18 -11.15 -11.79
CA ASN A 21 -10.53 -10.73 -13.03
C ASN A 21 -9.52 -9.63 -12.75
N ALA A 22 -8.32 -9.75 -13.32
CA ALA A 22 -7.27 -8.74 -13.23
C ALA A 22 -7.37 -7.72 -14.39
N TYR A 23 -7.27 -6.45 -14.06
CA TYR A 23 -7.18 -5.33 -15.00
C TYR A 23 -5.77 -4.77 -14.92
N ILE A 24 -5.08 -4.72 -16.04
CA ILE A 24 -3.67 -4.35 -16.14
C ILE A 24 -3.54 -3.21 -17.14
N VAL A 25 -2.82 -2.17 -16.74
CA VAL A 25 -2.42 -1.07 -17.62
C VAL A 25 -0.91 -0.97 -17.71
N GLY A 26 -0.43 -0.25 -18.68
CA GLY A 26 0.99 -0.03 -18.90
C GLY A 26 1.21 0.65 -20.26
N SER A 27 2.41 0.55 -20.78
CA SER A 27 2.77 1.07 -22.09
C SER A 27 3.43 0.00 -22.95
N THR A 28 3.29 0.13 -24.26
CA THR A 28 3.87 -0.79 -25.24
C THR A 28 4.26 -0.05 -26.51
N ASN A 29 5.33 -0.51 -27.17
CA ASN A 29 5.70 -0.13 -28.52
C ASN A 29 5.34 -1.21 -29.56
N SER A 30 4.57 -2.22 -29.14
CA SER A 30 4.18 -3.35 -29.98
C SER A 30 3.06 -2.94 -30.95
N GLU A 31 3.43 -2.72 -32.20
CA GLU A 31 2.48 -2.47 -33.27
C GLU A 31 1.80 -3.78 -33.72
N TYR A 32 2.54 -4.88 -33.68
CA TYR A 32 2.11 -6.21 -34.13
C TYR A 32 2.07 -7.17 -32.93
N GLU A 33 1.13 -8.13 -33.01
CA GLU A 33 1.01 -9.23 -32.01
C GLU A 33 0.60 -8.80 -30.59
N PHE A 34 0.32 -7.50 -30.34
CA PHE A 34 -0.25 -7.08 -29.06
C PHE A 34 -1.68 -7.64 -28.92
N PRO A 35 -2.06 -8.19 -27.75
CA PRO A 35 -3.35 -8.85 -27.58
C PRO A 35 -4.51 -7.82 -27.59
N ILE A 36 -5.24 -7.80 -28.72
CA ILE A 36 -6.42 -6.94 -28.94
C ILE A 36 -7.65 -7.79 -29.10
N THR A 37 -8.78 -7.35 -28.53
CA THR A 37 -10.08 -8.02 -28.69
C THR A 37 -10.98 -7.34 -29.70
N GLU A 38 -11.98 -8.07 -30.21
CA GLU A 38 -12.97 -7.52 -31.16
C GLU A 38 -13.75 -6.33 -30.57
N LYS A 39 -13.93 -6.28 -29.24
CA LYS A 39 -14.64 -5.20 -28.54
C LYS A 39 -13.72 -4.05 -28.10
N SER A 40 -12.44 -4.07 -28.44
CA SER A 40 -11.48 -3.02 -28.06
C SER A 40 -12.00 -1.61 -28.34
N TYR A 41 -11.63 -0.65 -27.49
CA TYR A 41 -11.81 0.78 -27.77
C TYR A 41 -11.02 1.18 -29.02
N ALA A 42 -9.74 0.82 -29.06
CA ALA A 42 -8.84 1.04 -30.21
C ALA A 42 -8.13 -0.27 -30.54
N SER A 43 -8.35 -0.77 -31.78
CA SER A 43 -7.77 -2.02 -32.27
C SER A 43 -6.45 -1.84 -33.00
N ASN A 44 -6.18 -0.64 -33.50
CA ASN A 44 -4.96 -0.33 -34.24
C ASN A 44 -4.00 0.43 -33.34
N TYR A 45 -2.71 0.14 -33.50
CA TYR A 45 -1.65 0.93 -32.87
C TYR A 45 -1.77 2.39 -33.34
N PRO A 46 -1.92 3.38 -32.41
CA PRO A 46 -2.23 4.75 -32.81
C PRO A 46 -1.02 5.50 -33.40
N GLY A 47 0.17 4.95 -33.26
CA GLY A 47 1.44 5.57 -33.67
C GLY A 47 2.30 5.96 -32.47
N GLY A 48 3.36 6.72 -32.73
CA GLY A 48 4.30 7.14 -31.67
C GLY A 48 5.32 6.08 -31.30
N ASN A 49 6.14 6.38 -30.28
CA ASN A 49 7.20 5.49 -29.80
C ASN A 49 6.73 4.57 -28.66
N SER A 50 5.63 4.91 -28.01
CA SER A 50 4.98 4.11 -26.98
C SER A 50 3.51 4.49 -26.88
N THR A 51 2.64 3.54 -26.61
CA THR A 51 1.20 3.78 -26.39
C THR A 51 0.74 3.07 -25.13
N GLY A 52 -0.16 3.71 -24.39
CA GLY A 52 -0.82 3.07 -23.25
C GLY A 52 -1.68 1.89 -23.69
N PHE A 53 -1.92 0.96 -22.77
CA PHE A 53 -2.83 -0.17 -22.98
C PHE A 53 -3.67 -0.48 -21.74
N LEU A 54 -4.77 -1.19 -21.97
CA LEU A 54 -5.58 -1.84 -20.94
C LEU A 54 -5.83 -3.29 -21.36
N ILE A 55 -5.56 -4.21 -20.42
CA ILE A 55 -5.85 -5.65 -20.56
C ILE A 55 -6.71 -6.10 -19.38
N LYS A 56 -7.72 -6.97 -19.65
CA LYS A 56 -8.47 -7.70 -18.63
C LYS A 56 -8.26 -9.19 -18.80
N ILE A 57 -7.94 -9.88 -17.70
CA ILE A 57 -7.65 -11.31 -17.65
C ILE A 57 -8.55 -11.99 -16.60
N ASP A 58 -9.14 -13.15 -16.95
CA ASP A 58 -9.76 -14.10 -16.03
C ASP A 58 -8.66 -14.93 -15.38
N THR A 59 -8.38 -14.69 -14.09
CA THR A 59 -7.28 -15.35 -13.36
C THR A 59 -7.58 -16.81 -13.03
N SER A 60 -8.83 -17.27 -13.18
CA SER A 60 -9.22 -18.68 -12.99
C SER A 60 -8.88 -19.55 -14.19
N LYS A 61 -8.56 -18.95 -15.35
CA LYS A 61 -8.28 -19.65 -16.62
C LYS A 61 -6.79 -19.58 -16.99
N VAL A 62 -6.40 -20.38 -17.95
CA VAL A 62 -5.00 -20.46 -18.42
C VAL A 62 -4.89 -20.23 -19.94
N GLY A 63 -3.76 -19.67 -20.36
CA GLY A 63 -3.44 -19.40 -21.77
C GLY A 63 -4.42 -18.40 -22.39
N LEU A 64 -4.69 -18.53 -23.68
CA LEU A 64 -5.56 -17.59 -24.42
C LEU A 64 -7.00 -17.54 -23.89
N ASN A 65 -7.46 -18.57 -23.18
CA ASN A 65 -8.80 -18.60 -22.61
C ASN A 65 -8.94 -17.65 -21.39
N SER A 66 -7.84 -17.21 -20.80
CA SER A 66 -7.87 -16.22 -19.72
C SER A 66 -8.06 -14.79 -20.22
N PHE A 67 -7.79 -14.52 -21.49
CA PHE A 67 -7.82 -13.19 -22.07
C PHE A 67 -9.25 -12.74 -22.37
N ILE A 68 -9.74 -11.68 -21.69
CA ILE A 68 -11.11 -11.18 -21.83
C ILE A 68 -11.18 -9.93 -22.70
N TYR A 69 -10.28 -8.97 -22.47
CA TYR A 69 -10.30 -7.66 -23.13
C TYR A 69 -8.87 -7.13 -23.31
N GLY A 70 -8.62 -6.46 -24.42
CA GLY A 70 -7.37 -5.75 -24.66
C GLY A 70 -7.58 -4.63 -25.64
N THR A 71 -6.99 -3.47 -25.35
CA THR A 71 -7.09 -2.26 -26.18
C THR A 71 -5.86 -1.37 -26.01
N TYR A 72 -5.54 -0.61 -27.04
CA TYR A 72 -4.64 0.53 -26.92
C TYR A 72 -5.36 1.74 -26.32
N LEU A 73 -4.60 2.59 -25.60
CA LEU A 73 -5.03 3.84 -24.99
C LEU A 73 -3.98 4.92 -25.26
N GLY A 74 -4.02 5.53 -26.44
CA GLY A 74 -2.98 6.50 -26.78
C GLY A 74 -3.29 7.29 -28.06
N GLY A 75 -2.34 8.13 -28.42
CA GLY A 75 -2.37 9.00 -29.58
C GLY A 75 -1.12 8.88 -30.46
N ASN A 76 -0.64 9.99 -30.95
CA ASN A 76 0.40 10.02 -32.00
C ASN A 76 1.85 10.09 -31.48
N LEU A 77 2.08 10.16 -30.15
CA LEU A 77 3.42 10.30 -29.56
C LEU A 77 3.65 9.29 -28.43
N TYR A 78 4.03 9.73 -27.21
CA TYR A 78 4.25 8.85 -26.05
C TYR A 78 3.03 8.87 -25.15
N ASP A 79 2.59 7.68 -24.74
CA ASP A 79 1.48 7.52 -23.82
C ASP A 79 1.81 6.42 -22.82
N TYR A 80 1.77 6.73 -21.53
CA TYR A 80 2.07 5.83 -20.43
C TYR A 80 0.89 5.76 -19.47
N ALA A 81 0.27 4.60 -19.33
CA ALA A 81 -0.77 4.35 -18.33
C ALA A 81 -0.12 3.82 -17.05
N TYR A 82 -0.25 4.56 -15.95
CA TYR A 82 0.44 4.29 -14.69
C TYR A 82 -0.46 3.72 -13.60
N SER A 83 -1.76 3.98 -13.65
CA SER A 83 -2.66 3.51 -12.60
C SER A 83 -4.04 3.17 -13.12
N VAL A 84 -4.66 2.14 -12.51
CA VAL A 84 -5.98 1.63 -12.87
C VAL A 84 -6.83 1.37 -11.63
N ALA A 85 -8.11 1.77 -11.67
CA ALA A 85 -9.13 1.36 -10.72
C ALA A 85 -10.43 1.00 -11.44
N ILE A 86 -11.31 0.31 -10.73
CA ILE A 86 -12.63 -0.09 -11.24
C ILE A 86 -13.72 0.31 -10.24
N ASP A 87 -14.87 0.77 -10.74
CA ASP A 87 -16.04 1.02 -9.90
C ASP A 87 -16.93 -0.24 -9.76
N LYS A 88 -17.97 -0.13 -8.95
CA LYS A 88 -18.96 -1.21 -8.72
C LYS A 88 -19.73 -1.61 -9.98
N ASN A 89 -19.76 -0.74 -10.99
CA ASN A 89 -20.38 -1.00 -12.29
C ASN A 89 -19.40 -1.60 -13.30
N LYS A 90 -18.13 -1.88 -12.85
CA LYS A 90 -17.02 -2.37 -13.66
C LYS A 90 -16.56 -1.39 -14.74
N ASN A 91 -16.83 -0.09 -14.59
CA ASN A 91 -16.16 0.92 -15.38
C ASN A 91 -14.70 0.99 -14.96
N VAL A 92 -13.82 1.13 -15.92
CA VAL A 92 -12.38 1.16 -15.73
C VAL A 92 -11.89 2.61 -15.78
N TYR A 93 -11.15 3.01 -14.76
CA TYR A 93 -10.52 4.33 -14.67
C TYR A 93 -9.02 4.15 -14.86
N VAL A 94 -8.43 4.94 -15.77
CA VAL A 94 -7.00 4.88 -16.09
C VAL A 94 -6.43 6.28 -16.06
N CYS A 95 -5.29 6.46 -15.40
CA CYS A 95 -4.53 7.70 -15.47
C CYS A 95 -3.07 7.46 -15.83
N GLY A 96 -2.39 8.51 -16.21
CA GLY A 96 -0.99 8.46 -16.58
C GLY A 96 -0.48 9.73 -17.21
N LEU A 97 0.49 9.59 -18.09
CA LEU A 97 1.19 10.65 -18.81
C LEU A 97 1.00 10.50 -20.30
N THR A 98 0.79 11.61 -21.00
CA THR A 98 0.82 11.66 -22.46
C THR A 98 1.43 12.96 -22.94
N ASN A 99 2.13 12.91 -24.08
CA ASN A 99 2.44 14.13 -24.85
C ASN A 99 1.77 14.10 -26.24
N SER A 100 0.87 13.16 -26.48
CA SER A 100 0.09 13.09 -27.71
C SER A 100 -0.84 14.30 -27.83
N SER A 101 -0.80 14.95 -28.98
CA SER A 101 -1.68 16.08 -29.32
C SER A 101 -2.80 15.69 -30.29
N LEU A 102 -2.67 14.55 -30.97
CA LEU A 102 -3.63 14.03 -31.95
C LEU A 102 -3.99 12.58 -31.63
N GLY A 103 -5.27 12.25 -31.82
CA GLY A 103 -5.75 10.88 -31.72
C GLY A 103 -5.90 10.33 -30.29
N PHE A 104 -5.48 11.04 -29.26
CA PHE A 104 -5.64 10.61 -27.87
C PHE A 104 -7.12 10.57 -27.46
N PRO A 105 -7.57 9.61 -26.62
CA PRO A 105 -8.98 9.44 -26.23
C PRO A 105 -9.48 10.58 -25.32
N ILE A 106 -10.05 11.62 -25.92
CA ILE A 106 -10.64 12.78 -25.23
C ILE A 106 -12.12 12.89 -25.56
N THR A 107 -12.92 13.32 -24.58
CA THR A 107 -14.37 13.54 -24.74
C THR A 107 -14.73 15.02 -24.68
N GLU A 108 -15.93 15.39 -25.20
CA GLU A 108 -16.41 16.78 -25.23
C GLU A 108 -16.64 17.37 -23.82
N ASN A 109 -16.98 16.53 -22.84
CA ASN A 109 -17.15 16.92 -21.43
C ASN A 109 -15.83 16.94 -20.63
N GLY A 110 -14.67 16.65 -21.24
CA GLY A 110 -13.36 16.71 -20.58
C GLY A 110 -12.97 18.12 -20.16
N TYR A 111 -12.16 18.20 -19.09
CA TYR A 111 -11.62 19.47 -18.57
C TYR A 111 -10.76 20.21 -19.60
N LYS A 112 -9.74 19.52 -20.16
CA LYS A 112 -8.82 20.06 -21.17
C LYS A 112 -8.84 19.13 -22.39
N LYS A 113 -9.21 19.67 -23.55
CA LYS A 113 -9.44 18.89 -24.77
C LYS A 113 -8.26 18.86 -25.73
N PHE A 114 -7.27 19.73 -25.52
CA PHE A 114 -6.15 19.89 -26.43
C PHE A 114 -4.83 19.93 -25.64
N ASN A 115 -3.83 19.24 -26.20
CA ASN A 115 -2.43 19.37 -25.80
C ASN A 115 -1.67 20.05 -26.96
N CYS A 116 -1.63 21.38 -26.97
CA CYS A 116 -1.20 22.17 -28.14
C CYS A 116 0.30 22.12 -28.40
N GLU A 117 1.12 21.87 -27.38
CA GLU A 117 2.58 22.00 -27.47
C GLU A 117 3.31 20.66 -27.37
N SER A 118 2.57 19.54 -27.39
CA SER A 118 3.14 18.19 -27.14
C SER A 118 3.97 18.14 -25.84
N VAL A 119 3.52 18.90 -24.85
CA VAL A 119 4.08 18.88 -23.49
C VAL A 119 3.56 17.63 -22.79
N ASP A 120 4.38 17.07 -21.92
CA ASP A 120 3.96 15.99 -21.05
C ASP A 120 2.83 16.44 -20.12
N VAL A 121 1.65 15.87 -20.27
CA VAL A 121 0.44 16.23 -19.53
C VAL A 121 -0.23 15.00 -18.92
N GLY A 122 -0.78 15.14 -17.72
CA GLY A 122 -1.59 14.10 -17.08
C GLY A 122 -2.86 13.83 -17.88
N PHE A 123 -3.28 12.57 -17.92
CA PHE A 123 -4.57 12.20 -18.49
C PHE A 123 -5.41 11.36 -17.52
N LEU A 124 -6.73 11.45 -17.69
CA LEU A 124 -7.70 10.60 -17.00
C LEU A 124 -8.74 10.10 -18.00
N LEU A 125 -8.94 8.76 -18.00
CA LEU A 125 -9.93 8.09 -18.82
C LEU A 125 -10.90 7.29 -17.96
N LYS A 126 -12.20 7.24 -18.36
CA LYS A 126 -13.21 6.32 -17.82
C LYS A 126 -13.79 5.52 -18.98
N LEU A 127 -13.74 4.18 -18.88
CA LEU A 127 -14.19 3.26 -19.93
C LEU A 127 -15.24 2.28 -19.41
N ASP A 128 -16.27 2.03 -20.22
CA ASP A 128 -17.17 0.88 -20.11
C ASP A 128 -16.75 -0.17 -21.14
N ILE A 129 -15.95 -1.14 -20.69
CA ILE A 129 -15.39 -2.18 -21.56
C ILE A 129 -16.40 -3.25 -22.01
N SER A 130 -17.66 -3.16 -21.59
CA SER A 130 -18.76 -3.96 -22.14
C SER A 130 -19.19 -3.47 -23.51
N LYS A 131 -18.94 -2.19 -23.82
CA LYS A 131 -19.23 -1.53 -25.10
C LYS A 131 -18.08 -1.73 -26.10
N LYS A 132 -18.32 -1.42 -27.36
CA LYS A 132 -17.37 -1.63 -28.46
C LYS A 132 -16.92 -0.29 -29.06
N GLY A 133 -15.62 -0.22 -29.39
CA GLY A 133 -15.04 0.93 -30.08
C GLY A 133 -15.20 2.23 -29.27
N LYS A 134 -15.48 3.33 -29.94
CA LYS A 134 -15.57 4.66 -29.31
C LYS A 134 -16.66 4.79 -28.26
N GLU A 135 -17.71 3.96 -28.30
CA GLU A 135 -18.77 3.95 -27.30
C GLU A 135 -18.27 3.48 -25.92
N ALA A 136 -17.14 2.77 -25.88
CA ALA A 136 -16.52 2.35 -24.64
C ALA A 136 -15.94 3.52 -23.82
N LEU A 137 -15.54 4.63 -24.46
CA LEU A 137 -15.00 5.80 -23.79
C LEU A 137 -16.14 6.65 -23.23
N LEU A 138 -16.27 6.71 -21.89
CA LEU A 138 -17.28 7.50 -21.19
C LEU A 138 -16.77 8.90 -20.84
N TYR A 139 -15.49 9.02 -20.51
CA TYR A 139 -14.83 10.28 -20.16
C TYR A 139 -13.35 10.21 -20.55
N GLY A 140 -12.82 11.31 -21.06
CA GLY A 140 -11.40 11.44 -21.36
C GLY A 140 -10.97 12.91 -21.31
N THR A 141 -9.88 13.19 -20.58
CA THR A 141 -9.37 14.54 -20.42
C THR A 141 -7.85 14.55 -20.26
N TYR A 142 -7.24 15.64 -20.72
CA TYR A 142 -5.95 16.09 -20.23
C TYR A 142 -6.14 16.92 -18.96
N PHE A 143 -5.13 16.96 -18.08
CA PHE A 143 -5.12 17.87 -16.93
C PHE A 143 -3.68 18.21 -16.53
N GLY A 144 -3.41 19.50 -16.38
CA GLY A 144 -2.11 20.06 -16.04
C GLY A 144 -2.00 21.51 -16.55
N GLY A 145 -0.92 22.16 -16.20
CA GLY A 145 -0.62 23.52 -16.64
C GLY A 145 0.17 23.57 -17.96
N ASN A 146 1.07 24.54 -18.09
CA ASN A 146 1.86 24.79 -19.30
C ASN A 146 3.20 24.05 -19.31
N ASP A 147 3.55 23.35 -18.23
CA ASP A 147 4.77 22.54 -18.13
C ASP A 147 4.43 21.12 -17.71
N SER A 148 5.43 20.23 -17.64
CA SER A 148 5.24 18.81 -17.41
C SER A 148 4.36 18.53 -16.18
N THR A 149 3.38 17.65 -16.39
CA THR A 149 2.51 17.12 -15.34
C THR A 149 2.32 15.63 -15.55
N ASN A 150 2.62 14.82 -14.53
CA ASN A 150 2.50 13.37 -14.55
C ASN A 150 1.52 12.92 -13.47
N PHE A 151 0.55 12.08 -13.85
CA PHE A 151 -0.38 11.40 -12.94
C PHE A 151 0.19 10.04 -12.55
N SER A 152 0.70 9.92 -11.32
CA SER A 152 1.35 8.69 -10.86
C SER A 152 0.37 7.63 -10.35
N ALA A 153 -0.67 8.06 -9.63
CA ALA A 153 -1.63 7.12 -9.02
C ALA A 153 -3.04 7.72 -8.92
N LEU A 154 -4.05 6.85 -9.00
CA LEU A 154 -5.44 7.20 -8.79
C LEU A 154 -6.12 6.28 -7.75
N ALA A 155 -7.13 6.83 -7.06
CA ALA A 155 -8.08 6.10 -6.22
C ALA A 155 -9.50 6.57 -6.54
N ILE A 156 -10.50 5.73 -6.29
CA ILE A 156 -11.92 6.09 -6.42
C ILE A 156 -12.62 5.81 -5.10
N ASP A 157 -13.57 6.66 -4.73
CA ASP A 157 -14.40 6.47 -3.55
C ASP A 157 -15.73 5.75 -3.89
N GLN A 158 -16.57 5.54 -2.86
CA GLN A 158 -17.86 4.88 -3.02
C GLN A 158 -18.89 5.69 -3.85
N ASN A 159 -18.64 6.99 -4.06
CA ASN A 159 -19.44 7.91 -4.87
C ASN A 159 -18.93 8.01 -6.31
N ASN A 160 -17.87 7.26 -6.65
CA ASN A 160 -17.14 7.29 -7.91
C ASN A 160 -16.41 8.61 -8.18
N TYR A 161 -16.11 9.43 -7.16
CA TYR A 161 -15.16 10.51 -7.30
C TYR A 161 -13.76 9.95 -7.50
N VAL A 162 -13.01 10.55 -8.40
CA VAL A 162 -11.64 10.13 -8.73
C VAL A 162 -10.65 11.06 -8.06
N TYR A 163 -9.71 10.48 -7.35
CA TYR A 163 -8.62 11.19 -6.68
C TYR A 163 -7.30 10.83 -7.35
N ILE A 164 -6.50 11.82 -7.69
CA ILE A 164 -5.24 11.62 -8.41
C ILE A 164 -4.12 12.38 -7.72
N THR A 165 -2.97 11.73 -7.60
CA THR A 165 -1.71 12.37 -7.19
C THR A 165 -0.64 12.15 -8.26
N GLY A 166 0.42 12.94 -8.20
CA GLY A 166 1.53 12.86 -9.12
C GLY A 166 2.54 13.97 -8.93
N ILE A 167 3.15 14.39 -10.03
CA ILE A 167 4.22 15.39 -10.10
C ILE A 167 3.82 16.44 -11.10
N THR A 168 4.02 17.71 -10.77
CA THR A 168 3.89 18.81 -11.72
C THR A 168 5.09 19.77 -11.64
N GLN A 169 5.56 20.22 -12.79
CA GLN A 169 6.54 21.30 -12.94
C GLN A 169 5.87 22.62 -13.30
N SER A 170 4.56 22.59 -13.55
CA SER A 170 3.79 23.78 -13.96
C SER A 170 3.57 24.75 -12.82
N SER A 171 4.05 25.95 -12.97
CA SER A 171 3.77 27.05 -12.03
C SER A 171 2.31 27.54 -12.06
N ASP A 172 1.60 27.22 -13.14
CA ASP A 172 0.18 27.49 -13.38
C ASP A 172 -0.70 26.23 -13.29
N PHE A 173 -0.25 25.21 -12.53
CA PHE A 173 -1.05 24.01 -12.29
C PHE A 173 -2.45 24.38 -11.80
N PRO A 174 -3.53 23.81 -12.36
CA PRO A 174 -4.90 24.16 -12.00
C PRO A 174 -5.21 23.79 -10.54
N VAL A 175 -5.48 24.79 -9.72
CA VAL A 175 -5.86 24.65 -8.31
C VAL A 175 -7.23 25.28 -8.06
N THR A 176 -7.98 24.75 -7.08
CA THR A 176 -9.27 25.29 -6.67
C THR A 176 -9.13 26.33 -5.54
N GLU A 177 -10.12 27.21 -5.36
CA GLU A 177 -10.12 28.22 -4.30
C GLU A 177 -10.07 27.62 -2.88
N ASN A 178 -10.66 26.42 -2.70
CA ASN A 178 -10.68 25.69 -1.43
C ASN A 178 -9.43 24.83 -1.19
N SER A 179 -8.40 24.92 -2.03
CA SER A 179 -7.19 24.11 -1.93
C SER A 179 -6.42 24.35 -0.63
N TYR A 180 -5.64 23.34 -0.23
CA TYR A 180 -4.65 23.46 0.85
C TYR A 180 -3.56 24.49 0.46
N LYS A 181 -3.02 24.38 -0.77
CA LYS A 181 -1.98 25.28 -1.27
C LYS A 181 -2.21 25.64 -2.73
N THR A 182 -2.21 26.95 -3.01
CA THR A 182 -2.54 27.50 -4.33
C THR A 182 -1.33 27.86 -5.18
N LYS A 183 -0.12 27.88 -4.60
CA LYS A 183 1.09 28.37 -5.29
C LYS A 183 2.28 27.48 -4.98
N VAL A 184 3.13 27.29 -5.99
CA VAL A 184 4.47 26.72 -5.81
C VAL A 184 5.30 27.66 -4.92
N THR A 185 5.98 27.11 -3.93
CA THR A 185 6.81 27.89 -2.98
C THR A 185 8.30 27.75 -3.21
N GLY A 186 8.72 26.77 -4.00
CA GLY A 186 10.11 26.52 -4.37
C GLY A 186 10.25 25.23 -5.21
N GLY A 187 11.48 24.88 -5.54
CA GLY A 187 11.77 23.67 -6.30
C GLY A 187 11.40 23.70 -7.78
N LEU A 188 11.74 22.64 -8.50
CA LEU A 188 11.43 22.43 -9.92
C LEU A 188 10.18 21.58 -10.12
N SER A 189 9.73 20.85 -9.08
CA SER A 189 8.54 20.00 -9.12
C SER A 189 7.75 20.06 -7.81
N SER A 190 6.46 19.84 -7.91
CA SER A 190 5.54 19.76 -6.77
C SER A 190 4.69 18.50 -6.87
N ALA A 191 4.43 17.84 -5.74
CA ALA A 191 3.36 16.88 -5.64
C ALA A 191 2.01 17.62 -5.64
N PHE A 192 0.93 16.92 -5.97
CA PHE A 192 -0.42 17.49 -5.99
C PHE A 192 -1.47 16.46 -5.62
N ILE A 193 -2.69 16.92 -5.35
CA ILE A 193 -3.92 16.16 -5.24
C ILE A 193 -5.00 16.84 -6.08
N THR A 194 -5.72 16.04 -6.88
CA THR A 194 -6.91 16.53 -7.58
C THR A 194 -8.06 15.53 -7.42
N LYS A 195 -9.25 16.04 -7.08
CA LYS A 195 -10.51 15.28 -6.95
C LYS A 195 -11.44 15.67 -8.10
N PHE A 196 -11.92 14.66 -8.83
CA PHE A 196 -12.83 14.83 -9.97
C PHE A 196 -14.21 14.21 -9.70
N ASP A 197 -15.24 14.89 -10.20
CA ASP A 197 -16.57 14.36 -10.47
C ASP A 197 -16.75 14.24 -12.00
N LEU A 198 -16.64 13.04 -12.54
CA LEU A 198 -16.69 12.81 -13.99
C LEU A 198 -18.12 12.85 -14.59
N GLU A 199 -19.14 13.06 -13.76
CA GLU A 199 -20.50 13.29 -14.20
C GLU A 199 -20.78 14.78 -14.51
N LYS A 200 -19.80 15.66 -14.23
CA LYS A 200 -19.83 17.09 -14.53
C LYS A 200 -18.90 17.43 -15.68
N ASP A 201 -19.19 18.50 -16.38
CA ASP A 201 -18.47 18.93 -17.57
C ASP A 201 -17.34 19.93 -17.23
N GLY A 202 -16.20 19.77 -17.89
CA GLY A 202 -15.12 20.74 -17.85
C GLY A 202 -14.63 21.10 -16.45
N GLU A 203 -14.55 22.41 -16.16
CA GLU A 203 -14.04 22.93 -14.88
C GLU A 203 -14.92 22.58 -13.69
N GLU A 204 -16.23 22.43 -13.87
CA GLU A 204 -17.16 22.05 -12.79
C GLU A 204 -16.89 20.63 -12.28
N GLY A 205 -16.26 19.78 -13.09
CA GLY A 205 -15.82 18.45 -12.73
C GLY A 205 -14.63 18.42 -11.76
N VAL A 206 -13.90 19.51 -11.58
CA VAL A 206 -12.77 19.58 -10.64
C VAL A 206 -13.27 20.08 -9.29
N LEU A 207 -13.54 19.14 -8.37
CA LEU A 207 -14.10 19.50 -7.05
C LEU A 207 -13.07 20.03 -6.07
N TYR A 208 -11.83 19.55 -6.17
CA TYR A 208 -10.70 19.98 -5.35
C TYR A 208 -9.41 19.75 -6.12
N SER A 209 -8.52 20.72 -6.11
CA SER A 209 -7.17 20.58 -6.67
C SER A 209 -6.20 21.44 -5.89
N SER A 210 -5.10 20.87 -5.42
CA SER A 210 -4.13 21.50 -4.55
C SER A 210 -2.71 21.03 -4.81
N LEU A 211 -1.76 21.94 -4.69
CA LEU A 211 -0.36 21.58 -4.58
C LEU A 211 -0.05 21.03 -3.18
N LEU A 212 0.91 20.10 -3.11
CA LEU A 212 1.52 19.57 -1.89
C LEU A 212 3.03 19.78 -2.02
N CYS A 213 3.50 20.98 -1.67
CA CYS A 213 4.86 21.40 -1.93
C CYS A 213 5.44 22.18 -0.75
N GLY A 214 6.75 22.31 -0.73
CA GLY A 214 7.51 23.15 0.18
C GLY A 214 8.55 23.98 -0.57
N ASN A 215 9.72 24.20 0.04
CA ASN A 215 10.81 24.95 -0.58
C ASN A 215 11.74 24.10 -1.47
N GLY A 216 11.46 22.81 -1.65
CA GLY A 216 12.21 21.87 -2.45
C GLY A 216 11.39 21.22 -3.56
N GLU A 217 11.73 19.99 -3.92
CA GLU A 217 11.08 19.20 -4.96
C GLU A 217 10.24 18.08 -4.33
N GLU A 218 9.05 17.84 -4.86
CA GLU A 218 8.13 16.81 -4.41
C GLU A 218 7.60 15.96 -5.55
N ALA A 219 7.31 14.71 -5.21
CA ALA A 219 6.63 13.75 -6.05
C ALA A 219 5.61 12.94 -5.24
N GLY A 220 4.35 12.89 -5.69
CA GLY A 220 3.34 11.98 -5.16
C GLY A 220 3.37 10.66 -5.92
N TYR A 221 3.43 9.52 -5.21
CA TYR A 221 3.50 8.20 -5.84
C TYR A 221 2.32 7.30 -5.52
N GLY A 222 1.79 7.36 -4.32
CA GLY A 222 0.68 6.53 -3.87
C GLY A 222 -0.48 7.34 -3.31
N ILE A 223 -1.71 6.86 -3.53
CA ILE A 223 -2.94 7.50 -3.07
C ILE A 223 -3.96 6.46 -2.62
N ALA A 224 -4.66 6.74 -1.53
CA ALA A 224 -5.82 5.99 -1.06
C ALA A 224 -6.88 6.96 -0.51
N VAL A 225 -8.14 6.51 -0.41
CA VAL A 225 -9.25 7.32 0.11
C VAL A 225 -10.09 6.49 1.08
N ASP A 226 -10.46 7.07 2.24
CA ASP A 226 -11.31 6.42 3.23
C ASP A 226 -12.81 6.65 2.97
N LEU A 227 -13.67 6.02 3.79
CA LEU A 227 -15.13 6.14 3.66
C LEU A 227 -15.65 7.54 4.00
N GLU A 228 -14.89 8.34 4.72
CA GLU A 228 -15.18 9.75 5.03
C GLU A 228 -14.67 10.71 3.94
N GLU A 229 -14.12 10.19 2.84
CA GLU A 229 -13.51 10.92 1.72
C GLU A 229 -12.20 11.65 2.11
N ASN A 230 -11.53 11.26 3.20
CA ASN A 230 -10.19 11.74 3.47
C ASN A 230 -9.21 11.04 2.54
N VAL A 231 -8.26 11.82 2.04
CA VAL A 231 -7.25 11.35 1.09
C VAL A 231 -5.92 11.10 1.82
N TYR A 232 -5.30 9.97 1.52
CA TYR A 232 -4.01 9.55 2.04
C TYR A 232 -3.02 9.54 0.88
N ILE A 233 -1.93 10.29 0.99
CA ILE A 233 -0.95 10.46 -0.08
C ILE A 233 0.44 10.18 0.46
N THR A 234 1.25 9.50 -0.35
CA THR A 234 2.65 9.24 -0.03
C THR A 234 3.54 9.52 -1.24
N GLY A 235 4.83 9.71 -0.99
CA GLY A 235 5.78 10.03 -2.02
C GLY A 235 7.15 10.39 -1.46
N THR A 236 7.84 11.31 -2.12
CA THR A 236 9.14 11.83 -1.69
C THR A 236 9.18 13.35 -1.73
N THR A 237 9.99 13.96 -0.84
CA THR A 237 10.24 15.39 -0.77
C THR A 237 11.65 15.68 -0.28
N ASN A 238 12.27 16.73 -0.79
CA ASN A 238 13.49 17.29 -0.21
C ASN A 238 13.27 18.66 0.48
N SER A 239 12.00 19.11 0.57
CA SER A 239 11.59 20.33 1.27
C SER A 239 11.81 20.23 2.77
N ARG A 240 12.51 21.22 3.33
CA ARG A 240 12.76 21.37 4.77
C ARG A 240 11.87 22.40 5.43
N GLU A 241 11.24 23.24 4.64
CA GLU A 241 10.36 24.32 5.05
C GLU A 241 9.11 24.32 4.18
N ASP A 242 8.02 24.83 4.72
CA ASP A 242 6.73 25.03 4.04
C ASP A 242 6.06 23.75 3.48
N PHE A 243 6.56 22.55 3.78
CA PHE A 243 5.92 21.30 3.41
C PHE A 243 4.79 20.97 4.41
N PRO A 244 3.69 20.29 3.99
CA PRO A 244 2.54 19.97 4.85
C PRO A 244 2.87 19.01 6.01
N ILE A 245 3.37 19.54 7.12
CA ILE A 245 3.71 18.79 8.34
C ILE A 245 2.82 19.22 9.49
N SER A 246 2.12 18.26 10.11
CA SER A 246 1.22 18.52 11.22
C SER A 246 1.93 18.61 12.58
N GLU A 247 1.27 19.25 13.56
CA GLU A 247 1.80 19.35 14.93
C GLU A 247 1.97 17.96 15.61
N ASN A 248 1.13 17.00 15.28
CA ASN A 248 1.15 15.63 15.79
C ASN A 248 2.02 14.67 14.95
N ALA A 249 2.80 15.18 13.98
CA ALA A 249 3.64 14.38 13.07
C ALA A 249 4.55 13.40 13.82
N PHE A 250 4.74 12.20 13.23
CA PHE A 250 5.76 11.25 13.66
C PHE A 250 7.17 11.88 13.58
N GLN A 251 7.48 12.50 12.42
CA GLN A 251 8.75 13.15 12.14
C GLN A 251 8.49 14.54 11.54
N LYS A 252 9.02 15.57 12.20
CA LYS A 252 8.82 16.97 11.80
C LYS A 252 9.94 17.55 10.94
N ASN A 253 11.09 16.90 10.87
CA ASN A 253 12.28 17.41 10.20
C ASN A 253 12.88 16.36 9.27
N ILE A 254 13.40 16.82 8.14
CA ILE A 254 14.25 16.04 7.25
C ILE A 254 15.70 16.12 7.72
N TYR A 255 16.38 14.98 7.75
CA TYR A 255 17.82 14.88 8.06
C TYR A 255 18.66 14.62 6.80
N ALA A 256 18.09 14.00 5.77
CA ALA A 256 18.74 13.70 4.51
C ALA A 256 18.95 14.91 3.61
N ILE A 257 19.98 14.87 2.77
CA ILE A 257 20.22 15.89 1.71
C ILE A 257 19.43 15.48 0.46
N GLU A 258 19.34 14.19 0.16
CA GLU A 258 18.79 13.64 -1.08
C GLU A 258 17.26 13.52 -1.08
N GLY A 259 16.60 13.66 0.07
CA GLY A 259 15.15 13.62 0.22
C GLY A 259 14.67 12.56 1.21
N SER A 260 13.45 12.71 1.63
CA SER A 260 12.75 11.85 2.59
C SER A 260 11.41 11.42 2.00
N GLY A 261 10.95 10.23 2.33
CA GLY A 261 9.56 9.87 2.15
C GLY A 261 8.64 10.80 2.94
N PHE A 262 7.38 10.87 2.54
CA PHE A 262 6.34 11.57 3.27
C PHE A 262 5.03 10.79 3.30
N PHE A 263 4.19 11.12 4.29
CA PHE A 263 2.82 10.69 4.37
C PHE A 263 1.92 11.86 4.79
N ILE A 264 0.84 12.11 4.04
CA ILE A 264 -0.14 13.17 4.25
C ILE A 264 -1.54 12.56 4.26
N LYS A 265 -2.39 12.98 5.23
CA LYS A 265 -3.84 12.76 5.25
C LYS A 265 -4.54 14.11 5.19
N LEU A 266 -5.43 14.28 4.20
CA LEU A 266 -6.20 15.50 3.94
C LEU A 266 -7.70 15.23 3.95
N ASP A 267 -8.49 16.17 4.52
CA ASP A 267 -9.92 16.31 4.25
C ASP A 267 -10.13 17.32 3.12
N THR A 268 -10.51 16.85 1.94
CA THR A 268 -10.72 17.68 0.75
C THR A 268 -12.01 18.52 0.80
N LYS A 269 -12.83 18.39 1.84
CA LYS A 269 -14.03 19.20 2.09
C LYS A 269 -13.74 20.49 2.86
N LEU A 270 -12.55 20.56 3.47
CA LEU A 270 -12.07 21.70 4.24
C LEU A 270 -11.09 22.55 3.42
N CYS A 271 -11.04 23.87 3.72
CA CYS A 271 -10.22 24.83 2.99
C CYS A 271 -8.89 25.09 3.71
N GLY A 272 -7.82 25.28 2.94
CA GLY A 272 -6.50 25.68 3.45
C GLY A 272 -5.97 24.73 4.51
N ASP A 273 -5.28 25.30 5.51
CA ASP A 273 -4.64 24.52 6.59
C ASP A 273 -5.60 23.64 7.41
N ASN A 274 -6.89 23.98 7.45
CA ASN A 274 -7.89 23.17 8.14
C ASN A 274 -8.10 21.78 7.49
N GLY A 275 -7.72 21.64 6.22
CA GLY A 275 -7.79 20.37 5.50
C GLY A 275 -6.70 19.38 5.90
N LEU A 276 -5.57 19.84 6.48
CA LEU A 276 -4.47 18.96 6.88
C LEU A 276 -4.79 18.24 8.19
N ILE A 277 -5.14 16.95 8.12
CA ILE A 277 -5.41 16.11 9.30
C ILE A 277 -4.11 15.59 9.89
N TYR A 278 -3.20 15.10 9.02
CA TYR A 278 -1.92 14.55 9.42
C TYR A 278 -0.90 14.72 8.30
N GLY A 279 0.31 15.12 8.65
CA GLY A 279 1.42 15.23 7.71
C GLY A 279 2.72 14.93 8.43
N THR A 280 3.56 14.07 7.84
CA THR A 280 4.84 13.65 8.43
C THR A 280 5.86 13.32 7.37
N TYR A 281 7.13 13.58 7.67
CA TYR A 281 8.23 12.93 6.96
C TYR A 281 8.37 11.47 7.40
N LEU A 282 8.94 10.64 6.53
CA LEU A 282 9.26 9.23 6.77
C LEU A 282 10.63 8.94 6.19
N GLY A 283 11.68 9.13 6.96
CA GLY A 283 13.03 8.94 6.46
C GLY A 283 14.10 9.01 7.54
N GLY A 284 15.34 8.82 7.11
CA GLY A 284 16.54 8.91 7.92
C GLY A 284 17.59 9.82 7.30
N ASN A 285 18.85 9.37 7.35
CA ASN A 285 20.01 10.13 6.89
C ASN A 285 20.38 9.92 5.39
N GLY A 286 19.67 9.05 4.67
CA GLY A 286 19.86 8.75 3.24
C GLY A 286 18.66 9.15 2.40
N SER A 287 18.59 8.65 1.17
CA SER A 287 17.45 8.84 0.27
C SER A 287 16.32 7.87 0.63
N ASP A 288 15.11 8.39 0.79
CA ASP A 288 13.94 7.62 1.20
C ASP A 288 12.76 7.90 0.26
N VAL A 289 12.14 6.84 -0.23
CA VAL A 289 10.98 6.91 -1.13
C VAL A 289 9.86 6.04 -0.58
N CYS A 290 8.68 6.65 -0.40
CA CYS A 290 7.44 5.95 -0.11
C CYS A 290 6.69 5.74 -1.44
N SER A 291 6.64 4.49 -1.94
CA SER A 291 6.18 4.18 -3.30
C SER A 291 4.67 3.99 -3.40
N ASP A 292 4.05 3.31 -2.42
CA ASP A 292 2.62 3.02 -2.45
C ASP A 292 2.01 3.05 -1.05
N ILE A 293 0.70 3.30 -0.98
CA ILE A 293 -0.09 3.38 0.25
C ILE A 293 -1.42 2.64 0.11
N LYS A 294 -1.78 1.88 1.13
CA LYS A 294 -3.12 1.32 1.31
C LYS A 294 -3.62 1.65 2.70
N ILE A 295 -4.92 1.62 2.88
CA ILE A 295 -5.58 1.86 4.17
C ILE A 295 -6.50 0.70 4.52
N ASP A 296 -6.69 0.45 5.81
CA ASP A 296 -7.71 -0.47 6.28
C ASP A 296 -8.97 0.27 6.76
N SER A 297 -10.00 -0.51 7.14
CA SER A 297 -11.27 0.03 7.62
C SER A 297 -11.18 0.81 8.95
N ASN A 298 -10.06 0.75 9.65
CA ASN A 298 -9.78 1.52 10.87
C ASN A 298 -9.06 2.84 10.57
N GLY A 299 -8.73 3.10 9.30
CA GLY A 299 -7.99 4.29 8.86
C GLY A 299 -6.48 4.20 9.14
N TYR A 300 -5.93 2.99 9.40
CA TYR A 300 -4.49 2.80 9.46
C TYR A 300 -3.89 2.82 8.06
N ALA A 301 -2.79 3.56 7.93
CA ALA A 301 -2.04 3.65 6.68
C ALA A 301 -0.92 2.59 6.65
N TYR A 302 -0.85 1.86 5.55
CA TYR A 302 0.20 0.89 5.22
C TYR A 302 0.99 1.48 4.07
N ILE A 303 2.29 1.64 4.25
CA ILE A 303 3.19 2.31 3.30
C ILE A 303 4.34 1.37 3.00
N CYS A 304 4.64 1.16 1.73
CA CYS A 304 5.85 0.49 1.29
C CYS A 304 6.76 1.43 0.49
N GLY A 305 8.02 1.05 0.39
CA GLY A 305 9.00 1.85 -0.33
C GLY A 305 10.41 1.30 -0.17
N PHE A 306 11.39 2.16 -0.42
CA PHE A 306 12.80 1.79 -0.33
C PHE A 306 13.63 2.95 0.24
N THR A 307 14.75 2.61 0.87
CA THR A 307 15.62 3.56 1.58
C THR A 307 17.08 3.20 1.48
N THR A 308 17.94 4.20 1.46
CA THR A 308 19.39 4.08 1.69
C THR A 308 19.81 4.51 3.09
N SER A 309 18.86 5.00 3.90
CA SER A 309 19.10 5.50 5.26
C SER A 309 19.57 4.42 6.22
N THR A 310 20.60 4.70 6.98
CA THR A 310 21.14 3.79 8.01
C THR A 310 20.38 3.86 9.34
N ASP A 311 19.56 4.87 9.51
CA ASP A 311 18.75 5.16 10.72
C ASP A 311 17.25 5.31 10.39
N PHE A 312 16.80 4.69 9.29
CA PHE A 312 15.38 4.66 8.91
C PHE A 312 14.54 4.10 10.06
N PRO A 313 13.33 4.65 10.36
CA PRO A 313 12.58 4.33 11.59
C PRO A 313 11.86 2.96 11.54
N VAL A 314 12.62 1.88 11.44
CA VAL A 314 12.14 0.50 11.46
C VAL A 314 12.85 -0.31 12.55
N GLU A 315 12.21 -1.40 13.00
CA GLU A 315 12.82 -2.33 13.95
C GLU A 315 13.71 -3.35 13.22
N GLY A 316 14.83 -3.76 13.86
CA GLY A 316 15.61 -4.92 13.42
C GLY A 316 16.79 -4.63 12.50
N TYR A 317 17.53 -3.55 12.72
CA TYR A 317 18.78 -3.23 12.00
C TYR A 317 19.82 -4.36 11.96
N ASP A 318 19.82 -5.26 12.95
CA ASP A 318 20.88 -6.24 13.14
C ASP A 318 20.88 -7.39 12.13
N ASN A 319 19.87 -7.49 11.24
CA ASN A 319 19.64 -8.72 10.48
C ASN A 319 19.34 -8.56 8.99
N GLY A 320 19.82 -7.52 8.30
CA GLY A 320 19.62 -7.54 6.85
C GLY A 320 19.74 -6.24 6.09
N TRP A 321 20.16 -5.17 6.75
CA TRP A 321 20.48 -3.92 6.05
C TRP A 321 21.63 -4.12 5.07
N VAL A 322 21.44 -3.69 3.81
CA VAL A 322 22.46 -3.71 2.77
C VAL A 322 23.22 -2.40 2.84
N LYS A 323 24.49 -2.49 3.23
CA LYS A 323 25.40 -1.34 3.16
C LYS A 323 25.62 -0.97 1.70
N ASP A 324 25.47 0.30 1.37
CA ASP A 324 25.67 0.86 0.03
C ASP A 324 24.62 0.37 -1.01
N GLY A 325 23.39 0.02 -0.58
CA GLY A 325 22.28 -0.41 -1.43
C GLY A 325 20.92 0.08 -0.93
N TYR A 326 19.89 -0.14 -1.74
CA TYR A 326 18.52 0.15 -1.37
C TYR A 326 17.92 -0.98 -0.54
N ASN A 327 17.19 -0.62 0.49
CA ASN A 327 16.50 -1.55 1.39
C ASN A 327 15.01 -1.30 1.32
N SER A 328 14.24 -2.28 0.84
CA SER A 328 12.80 -2.18 0.82
C SER A 328 12.21 -2.25 2.23
N PHE A 329 11.22 -1.44 2.49
CA PHE A 329 10.55 -1.35 3.79
C PHE A 329 9.03 -1.42 3.69
N PHE A 330 8.44 -1.68 4.84
CA PHE A 330 7.02 -1.58 5.12
C PHE A 330 6.82 -0.85 6.45
N ILE A 331 5.85 0.08 6.48
CA ILE A 331 5.45 0.85 7.65
C ILE A 331 3.93 0.78 7.82
N LYS A 332 3.45 0.63 9.08
CA LYS A 332 2.06 0.83 9.48
C LYS A 332 1.96 2.04 10.40
N ILE A 333 1.09 3.00 10.06
CA ILE A 333 0.87 4.24 10.82
C ILE A 333 -0.59 4.40 11.20
N ASP A 334 -0.82 4.83 12.44
CA ASP A 334 -2.11 5.33 12.95
C ASP A 334 -2.08 6.87 12.97
N PRO A 335 -2.69 7.56 11.99
CA PRO A 335 -2.66 9.02 11.93
C PRO A 335 -3.53 9.69 13.02
N SER A 336 -4.31 8.93 13.79
CA SER A 336 -5.05 9.44 14.97
C SER A 336 -4.18 9.62 16.20
N LYS A 337 -2.96 9.06 16.20
CA LYS A 337 -2.00 9.13 17.31
C LYS A 337 -0.97 10.22 17.06
N GLU A 338 -0.27 10.59 18.12
CA GLU A 338 0.72 11.66 18.08
C GLU A 338 2.14 11.13 18.08
N LYS A 339 3.01 11.78 17.32
CA LYS A 339 4.45 11.60 17.34
C LYS A 339 4.82 10.11 17.17
N ARG A 340 5.75 9.62 18.00
CA ARG A 340 6.22 8.23 17.92
C ARG A 340 5.12 7.17 18.15
N LYS A 341 4.00 7.53 18.79
CA LYS A 341 2.88 6.60 18.98
C LYS A 341 2.08 6.34 17.71
N SER A 342 2.23 7.19 16.70
CA SER A 342 1.58 6.97 15.39
C SER A 342 2.24 5.85 14.59
N LEU A 343 3.55 5.63 14.75
CA LEU A 343 4.25 4.51 14.11
C LEU A 343 3.95 3.22 14.88
N LEU A 344 3.15 2.33 14.30
CA LEU A 344 2.76 1.06 14.89
C LEU A 344 3.76 -0.05 14.57
N VAL A 345 4.23 -0.11 13.32
CA VAL A 345 5.24 -1.06 12.83
C VAL A 345 6.09 -0.41 11.77
N GLY A 346 7.36 -0.74 11.76
CA GLY A 346 8.28 -0.51 10.67
C GLY A 346 9.22 -1.70 10.54
N LYS A 347 9.37 -2.25 9.32
CA LYS A 347 10.25 -3.41 9.06
C LYS A 347 10.90 -3.31 7.70
N PHE A 348 12.15 -3.79 7.59
CA PHE A 348 12.76 -4.13 6.31
C PHE A 348 12.17 -5.45 5.78
N LEU A 349 12.00 -5.55 4.45
CA LEU A 349 11.30 -6.66 3.81
C LEU A 349 12.21 -7.83 3.48
N ARG A 350 13.47 -7.57 3.12
CA ARG A 350 14.46 -8.58 2.76
C ARG A 350 15.83 -8.33 3.39
N LYS A 351 16.73 -9.32 3.24
CA LYS A 351 18.08 -9.30 3.80
C LYS A 351 19.10 -9.48 2.68
N ASN A 352 20.16 -8.67 2.70
CA ASN A 352 21.38 -8.85 1.88
C ASN A 352 21.21 -8.70 0.36
N ILE A 353 20.15 -8.03 -0.11
CA ILE A 353 19.89 -7.78 -1.53
C ILE A 353 19.40 -6.34 -1.66
N SER A 354 19.86 -5.62 -2.69
CA SER A 354 19.31 -4.29 -3.01
C SER A 354 17.92 -4.46 -3.60
N ASP A 355 16.90 -3.97 -2.90
CA ASP A 355 15.49 -4.20 -3.23
C ASP A 355 14.70 -2.90 -3.28
N PHE A 356 13.72 -2.87 -4.19
CA PHE A 356 12.78 -1.78 -4.37
C PHE A 356 11.35 -2.32 -4.22
N ALA A 357 10.64 -1.93 -3.15
CA ALA A 357 9.22 -2.18 -3.03
C ALA A 357 8.47 -1.06 -3.76
N LEU A 358 7.66 -1.40 -4.76
CA LEU A 358 7.01 -0.44 -5.65
C LEU A 358 5.49 -0.39 -5.49
N ALA A 359 4.85 -1.52 -5.27
CA ALA A 359 3.40 -1.59 -5.18
C ALA A 359 2.94 -2.54 -4.08
N MET A 360 1.74 -2.27 -3.54
CA MET A 360 1.17 -3.02 -2.44
C MET A 360 -0.33 -3.23 -2.62
N ALA A 361 -0.80 -4.39 -2.18
CA ALA A 361 -2.23 -4.67 -1.99
C ALA A 361 -2.47 -5.19 -0.57
N ILE A 362 -3.69 -4.99 -0.07
CA ILE A 362 -4.13 -5.50 1.23
C ILE A 362 -5.43 -6.28 1.06
N ASP A 363 -5.52 -7.48 1.65
CA ASP A 363 -6.75 -8.25 1.67
C ASP A 363 -7.60 -7.99 2.93
N ASN A 364 -8.83 -8.51 2.94
CA ASN A 364 -9.76 -8.37 4.08
C ASN A 364 -9.27 -9.06 5.38
N ASN A 365 -8.23 -9.87 5.30
CA ASN A 365 -7.59 -10.49 6.46
C ASN A 365 -6.36 -9.72 6.94
N LEU A 366 -6.09 -8.54 6.36
CA LEU A 366 -4.92 -7.70 6.61
C LEU A 366 -3.60 -8.37 6.21
N ASN A 367 -3.63 -9.29 5.23
CA ASN A 367 -2.40 -9.70 4.58
C ASN A 367 -1.98 -8.63 3.56
N LEU A 368 -0.74 -8.22 3.63
CA LEU A 368 -0.11 -7.35 2.65
C LEU A 368 0.61 -8.18 1.61
N TYR A 369 0.45 -7.79 0.36
CA TYR A 369 1.16 -8.32 -0.78
C TYR A 369 1.97 -7.17 -1.36
N ILE A 370 3.28 -7.26 -1.28
CA ILE A 370 4.20 -6.21 -1.73
C ILE A 370 5.00 -6.76 -2.90
N THR A 371 5.04 -6.02 -4.00
CA THR A 371 5.79 -6.37 -5.21
C THR A 371 6.84 -5.31 -5.52
N GLY A 372 7.85 -5.73 -6.26
CA GLY A 372 8.94 -4.87 -6.66
C GLY A 372 10.03 -5.65 -7.38
N TYR A 373 11.20 -5.07 -7.52
CA TYR A 373 12.33 -5.75 -8.13
C TYR A 373 13.55 -5.74 -7.20
N SER A 374 14.44 -6.70 -7.42
CA SER A 374 15.70 -6.81 -6.68
C SER A 374 16.87 -6.91 -7.65
N HIS A 375 17.97 -6.24 -7.32
CA HIS A 375 19.24 -6.41 -8.01
C HIS A 375 20.07 -7.44 -7.25
N SER A 376 20.22 -8.64 -7.80
CA SER A 376 21.16 -9.61 -7.26
C SER A 376 22.59 -9.19 -7.61
N ILE A 377 23.40 -8.81 -6.62
CA ILE A 377 24.83 -8.71 -6.80
C ILE A 377 25.36 -10.14 -6.86
N SER A 378 25.36 -10.75 -8.05
CA SER A 378 26.02 -12.04 -8.22
C SER A 378 27.52 -11.87 -8.06
N LYS A 379 28.11 -12.53 -7.06
CA LYS A 379 29.58 -12.58 -6.85
C LYS A 379 30.35 -13.28 -7.95
N SER A 380 29.70 -13.69 -9.04
CA SER A 380 30.35 -14.35 -10.20
C SER A 380 30.32 -13.45 -11.43
N MET A 381 30.86 -12.24 -11.33
CA MET A 381 31.24 -11.50 -12.52
C MET A 381 32.64 -11.96 -13.00
N GLU A 382 32.66 -12.94 -13.87
CA GLU A 382 33.76 -13.04 -14.84
C GLU A 382 33.66 -11.83 -15.76
N LYS A 383 34.74 -11.00 -15.78
CA LYS A 383 34.88 -9.89 -16.69
C LYS A 383 34.75 -10.39 -18.14
N ARG A 384 33.59 -10.17 -18.75
CA ARG A 384 33.44 -10.13 -20.20
C ARG A 384 33.25 -8.67 -20.58
N GLU A 385 34.14 -8.21 -21.45
CA GLU A 385 34.10 -6.86 -22.02
C GLU A 385 32.77 -6.62 -22.75
N GLY A 386 32.06 -5.55 -22.36
CA GLY A 386 30.97 -4.95 -23.11
C GLY A 386 29.56 -5.49 -22.76
N ASN A 387 28.78 -4.65 -22.11
CA ASN A 387 27.35 -4.76 -21.73
C ASN A 387 27.10 -5.45 -20.38
N TYR A 388 26.90 -4.64 -19.36
CA TYR A 388 26.35 -5.07 -18.08
C TYR A 388 24.85 -5.31 -18.25
N TYR A 389 24.40 -6.57 -18.22
CA TYR A 389 23.00 -6.90 -17.96
C TYR A 389 22.90 -7.20 -16.47
N GLU A 390 22.32 -6.26 -15.72
CA GLU A 390 21.86 -6.52 -14.35
C GLU A 390 20.59 -7.38 -14.47
N GLU A 391 20.61 -8.61 -13.96
CA GLU A 391 19.42 -9.44 -13.87
C GLU A 391 18.55 -8.89 -12.73
N ALA A 392 17.51 -8.14 -13.07
CA ALA A 392 16.47 -7.74 -12.14
C ALA A 392 15.48 -8.91 -11.96
N ALA A 393 15.29 -9.35 -10.73
CA ALA A 393 14.29 -10.36 -10.41
C ALA A 393 13.04 -9.67 -9.84
N ILE A 394 11.88 -9.95 -10.45
CA ILE A 394 10.58 -9.53 -9.90
C ILE A 394 10.25 -10.43 -8.71
N GLY A 395 9.92 -9.84 -7.57
CA GLY A 395 9.58 -10.55 -6.36
C GLY A 395 8.25 -10.10 -5.76
N MET A 396 7.54 -11.03 -5.10
CA MET A 396 6.38 -10.73 -4.28
C MET A 396 6.60 -11.25 -2.86
N ILE A 397 6.25 -10.44 -1.87
CA ILE A 397 6.31 -10.79 -0.45
C ILE A 397 4.89 -10.70 0.12
N LYS A 398 4.46 -11.75 0.81
CA LYS A 398 3.24 -11.75 1.62
C LYS A 398 3.59 -11.55 3.09
N ILE A 399 2.92 -10.60 3.75
CA ILE A 399 3.13 -10.28 5.17
C ILE A 399 1.77 -10.29 5.87
N ASP A 400 1.68 -10.93 7.04
CA ASP A 400 0.57 -10.71 7.97
C ASP A 400 0.82 -9.39 8.71
N ALA A 401 0.05 -8.37 8.38
CA ALA A 401 0.20 -7.03 8.94
C ALA A 401 -0.65 -6.78 10.19
N ARG A 402 -1.30 -7.82 10.72
CA ARG A 402 -2.02 -7.71 11.98
C ARG A 402 -1.04 -7.48 13.12
N ILE A 403 -1.37 -6.50 13.95
CA ILE A 403 -0.62 -6.19 15.16
C ILE A 403 -1.56 -6.44 16.33
N CYS A 404 -1.26 -7.44 17.13
CA CYS A 404 -1.94 -7.65 18.38
C CYS A 404 -0.96 -7.47 19.54
N ASN A 405 -1.39 -6.76 20.56
CA ASN A 405 -0.64 -6.60 21.81
C ASN A 405 -1.31 -7.44 22.90
N LEU A 406 -0.85 -8.69 23.01
CA LEU A 406 -1.39 -9.64 23.98
C LEU A 406 -0.65 -9.52 25.31
N SER A 407 -1.38 -9.14 26.35
CA SER A 407 -0.87 -9.19 27.73
C SER A 407 -1.38 -10.44 28.41
N VAL A 408 -0.46 -11.31 28.84
CA VAL A 408 -0.78 -12.52 29.60
C VAL A 408 -0.38 -12.32 31.05
N THR A 409 -1.29 -12.62 31.97
CA THR A 409 -1.03 -12.60 33.42
C THR A 409 -1.36 -13.95 34.04
N LYS A 410 -0.55 -14.38 35.00
CA LYS A 410 -0.79 -15.55 35.84
C LYS A 410 -0.85 -15.14 37.28
N SER A 411 -1.97 -15.37 37.96
CA SER A 411 -2.19 -15.03 39.36
C SER A 411 -2.63 -16.23 40.16
N SER A 412 -2.13 -16.39 41.39
CA SER A 412 -2.54 -17.45 42.30
C SER A 412 -3.31 -16.84 43.48
N TYR A 413 -4.43 -17.46 43.83
CA TYR A 413 -5.28 -17.04 44.96
C TYR A 413 -4.73 -17.47 46.33
N ASN A 414 -3.89 -18.52 46.38
CA ASN A 414 -3.26 -18.98 47.64
C ASN A 414 -1.85 -19.54 47.37
N ASN A 415 -0.84 -18.84 47.86
CA ASN A 415 0.57 -19.21 47.69
C ASN A 415 1.09 -20.19 48.77
N GLN A 416 0.24 -20.60 49.76
CA GLN A 416 0.66 -21.41 50.89
C GLN A 416 -0.17 -22.69 51.07
N ALA A 417 -0.54 -23.34 49.97
CA ALA A 417 -1.29 -24.59 50.04
C ALA A 417 -0.43 -25.75 50.55
N LYS A 418 -0.96 -26.54 51.51
CA LYS A 418 -0.32 -27.73 52.09
C LYS A 418 -0.52 -28.94 51.20
N ILE A 419 0.30 -29.99 51.44
CA ILE A 419 0.15 -31.29 50.79
C ILE A 419 -1.30 -31.84 50.99
N GLY A 420 -1.92 -32.26 49.90
CA GLY A 420 -3.29 -32.75 49.86
C GLY A 420 -4.34 -31.66 49.61
N GLU A 421 -4.04 -30.37 49.79
CA GLU A 421 -4.95 -29.27 49.55
C GLU A 421 -5.05 -28.95 48.06
N ILE A 422 -6.20 -28.36 47.64
CA ILE A 422 -6.43 -27.84 46.30
C ILE A 422 -6.10 -26.35 46.32
N THR A 423 -5.26 -25.92 45.40
CA THR A 423 -5.00 -24.50 45.13
C THR A 423 -5.45 -24.15 43.74
N GLU A 424 -5.72 -22.87 43.51
CA GLU A 424 -6.26 -22.35 42.27
C GLU A 424 -5.39 -21.22 41.76
N TYR A 425 -5.19 -21.16 40.44
CA TYR A 425 -4.61 -19.99 39.78
C TYR A 425 -5.35 -19.67 38.47
N GLU A 426 -5.32 -18.42 38.10
CA GLU A 426 -5.90 -17.92 36.87
C GLU A 426 -4.80 -17.51 35.88
N ILE A 427 -4.94 -17.92 34.64
CA ILE A 427 -4.24 -17.34 33.51
C ILE A 427 -5.23 -16.47 32.78
N SER A 428 -4.94 -15.18 32.60
CA SER A 428 -5.77 -14.33 31.79
C SER A 428 -4.98 -13.64 30.70
N ILE A 429 -5.65 -13.45 29.56
CA ILE A 429 -5.11 -12.80 28.38
C ILE A 429 -6.05 -11.68 27.96
N ILE A 430 -5.50 -10.55 27.60
CA ILE A 430 -6.22 -9.42 27.01
C ILE A 430 -5.51 -8.98 25.74
N ASN A 431 -6.29 -8.70 24.70
CA ASN A 431 -5.78 -8.06 23.49
C ASN A 431 -5.90 -6.54 23.62
N ASN A 432 -4.78 -5.86 23.83
CA ASN A 432 -4.72 -4.39 23.90
C ASN A 432 -4.69 -3.71 22.52
N GLY A 433 -4.86 -4.50 21.44
CA GLY A 433 -4.93 -4.00 20.07
C GLY A 433 -3.59 -3.59 19.49
N PRO A 434 -3.56 -2.90 18.32
CA PRO A 434 -4.71 -2.30 17.61
C PRO A 434 -5.55 -3.24 16.74
N ASP A 435 -5.10 -4.46 16.44
CA ASP A 435 -5.83 -5.40 15.60
C ASP A 435 -6.43 -6.56 16.40
N LYS A 436 -7.42 -7.26 15.82
CA LYS A 436 -7.94 -8.52 16.34
C LYS A 436 -6.85 -9.59 16.34
N ALA A 437 -6.59 -10.21 17.48
CA ALA A 437 -5.69 -11.36 17.55
C ALA A 437 -6.39 -12.64 17.06
N LYS A 438 -5.69 -13.49 16.31
CA LYS A 438 -6.18 -14.79 15.83
C LYS A 438 -5.17 -15.89 16.13
N ASP A 439 -5.66 -17.14 16.20
CA ASP A 439 -4.84 -18.33 16.34
C ASP A 439 -3.85 -18.25 17.53
N ILE A 440 -4.38 -17.85 18.68
CA ILE A 440 -3.61 -17.65 19.90
C ILE A 440 -3.41 -18.98 20.60
N GLU A 441 -2.15 -19.34 20.87
CA GLU A 441 -1.79 -20.48 21.69
C GLU A 441 -1.08 -20.02 22.98
N ILE A 442 -1.58 -20.44 24.12
CA ILE A 442 -0.96 -20.20 25.43
C ILE A 442 -0.54 -21.54 26.01
N MET A 443 0.75 -21.65 26.36
CA MET A 443 1.29 -22.83 26.99
C MET A 443 1.65 -22.54 28.46
N ASP A 444 1.14 -23.37 29.36
CA ASP A 444 1.52 -23.35 30.77
C ASP A 444 2.07 -24.71 31.20
N VAL A 445 3.08 -24.72 32.06
CA VAL A 445 3.70 -25.94 32.58
C VAL A 445 3.42 -26.04 34.07
N ILE A 446 2.74 -27.12 34.45
CA ILE A 446 2.46 -27.42 35.86
C ILE A 446 3.73 -27.94 36.51
N GLY A 447 4.16 -27.27 37.56
CA GLY A 447 5.35 -27.66 38.37
C GLY A 447 5.21 -29.04 38.99
N ASP A 448 6.35 -29.69 39.30
CA ASP A 448 6.40 -30.92 40.00
C ASP A 448 5.70 -30.83 41.37
N GLY A 449 5.14 -31.93 41.84
CA GLY A 449 4.35 -31.98 43.07
C GLY A 449 2.95 -31.37 42.95
N LYS A 450 2.39 -31.24 41.73
CA LYS A 450 1.01 -30.78 41.50
C LYS A 450 0.30 -31.68 40.49
N ALA A 451 -0.98 -31.98 40.75
CA ALA A 451 -1.86 -32.72 39.84
C ALA A 451 -3.07 -31.85 39.49
N ILE A 452 -3.38 -31.73 38.21
CA ILE A 452 -4.56 -31.01 37.71
C ILE A 452 -5.82 -31.74 38.17
N LYS A 453 -6.77 -30.99 38.71
CA LYS A 453 -8.10 -31.49 39.14
C LYS A 453 -9.20 -30.97 38.25
N GLU A 454 -9.15 -29.73 37.88
CA GLU A 454 -10.18 -29.09 37.06
C GLU A 454 -9.58 -27.90 36.28
N ILE A 455 -10.08 -27.68 35.08
CA ILE A 455 -9.76 -26.51 34.28
C ILE A 455 -11.08 -25.93 33.74
N GLU A 456 -11.26 -24.65 33.92
CA GLU A 456 -12.39 -23.88 33.41
C GLU A 456 -11.87 -22.76 32.52
N VAL A 457 -12.50 -22.52 31.37
CA VAL A 457 -12.12 -21.48 30.42
C VAL A 457 -13.30 -20.62 30.03
N SER A 458 -13.08 -19.34 29.87
CA SER A 458 -14.09 -18.39 29.38
C SER A 458 -14.27 -18.45 27.88
N LYS A 459 -13.21 -18.85 27.13
CA LYS A 459 -13.19 -18.88 25.67
C LYS A 459 -12.10 -19.83 25.16
N GLY A 460 -12.38 -20.45 23.99
CA GLY A 460 -11.41 -21.33 23.34
C GLY A 460 -11.44 -22.78 23.84
N GLU A 461 -10.45 -23.54 23.45
CA GLU A 461 -10.29 -24.96 23.79
C GLU A 461 -8.99 -25.17 24.54
N ILE A 462 -9.03 -26.05 25.54
CA ILE A 462 -7.86 -26.36 26.34
C ILE A 462 -7.58 -27.85 26.30
N SER A 463 -6.29 -28.19 26.15
CA SER A 463 -5.81 -29.56 26.26
C SER A 463 -4.72 -29.66 27.32
N ASN A 464 -4.59 -30.86 27.93
CA ASN A 464 -3.56 -31.15 28.92
C ASN A 464 -2.79 -32.40 28.50
N ILE A 465 -1.51 -32.23 28.20
CA ILE A 465 -0.62 -33.30 27.77
C ILE A 465 0.65 -33.27 28.63
N ALA A 466 0.89 -34.32 29.38
CA ALA A 466 2.13 -34.52 30.16
C ALA A 466 2.53 -33.30 31.00
N LYS A 467 1.62 -32.75 31.83
CA LYS A 467 1.79 -31.56 32.66
C LYS A 467 1.90 -30.22 31.91
N LYS A 468 1.68 -30.23 30.60
CA LYS A 468 1.55 -29.00 29.79
C LYS A 468 0.08 -28.75 29.51
N ILE A 469 -0.36 -27.54 29.83
CA ILE A 469 -1.65 -27.02 29.44
C ILE A 469 -1.44 -26.23 28.16
N ILE A 470 -2.18 -26.56 27.11
CA ILE A 470 -2.20 -25.83 25.84
C ILE A 470 -3.61 -25.26 25.69
N TRP A 471 -3.72 -23.93 25.72
CA TRP A 471 -4.96 -23.22 25.58
C TRP A 471 -5.00 -22.49 24.24
N ASN A 472 -5.90 -22.92 23.35
CA ASN A 472 -6.08 -22.37 22.00
C ASN A 472 -7.31 -21.46 21.97
N ILE A 473 -7.12 -20.22 21.54
CA ILE A 473 -8.18 -19.23 21.36
C ILE A 473 -8.17 -18.84 19.87
N ARG A 474 -9.26 -19.13 19.16
CA ARG A 474 -9.37 -18.86 17.73
C ARG A 474 -9.22 -17.35 17.42
N GLU A 475 -9.85 -16.49 18.24
CA GLU A 475 -9.75 -15.04 18.08
C GLU A 475 -10.06 -14.29 19.38
N LEU A 476 -9.47 -13.10 19.51
CA LEU A 476 -9.70 -12.17 20.61
C LEU A 476 -9.79 -10.74 20.06
N ASN A 477 -10.94 -10.09 20.22
CA ASN A 477 -11.15 -8.72 19.75
C ASN A 477 -10.30 -7.72 20.56
N ILE A 478 -10.18 -6.50 20.05
CA ILE A 478 -9.50 -5.40 20.74
C ILE A 478 -10.23 -5.14 22.08
N GLY A 479 -9.45 -5.09 23.18
CA GLY A 479 -9.97 -4.91 24.54
C GLY A 479 -10.64 -6.16 25.15
N GLU A 480 -10.81 -7.24 24.37
CA GLU A 480 -11.41 -8.48 24.86
C GLU A 480 -10.43 -9.23 25.76
N ARG A 481 -10.97 -9.71 26.90
CA ARG A 481 -10.24 -10.56 27.87
C ARG A 481 -10.79 -11.97 27.81
N ALA A 482 -9.90 -12.96 27.85
CA ALA A 482 -10.23 -14.35 28.14
C ALA A 482 -9.45 -14.83 29.37
N TRP A 483 -9.99 -15.82 30.07
CA TRP A 483 -9.35 -16.39 31.25
C TRP A 483 -9.51 -17.92 31.29
N ALA A 484 -8.54 -18.55 31.94
CA ALA A 484 -8.53 -19.97 32.30
C ALA A 484 -8.21 -20.13 33.78
N THR A 485 -9.10 -20.78 34.52
CA THR A 485 -8.91 -21.11 35.93
C THR A 485 -8.46 -22.55 36.05
N ILE A 486 -7.32 -22.79 36.69
CA ILE A 486 -6.70 -24.10 36.84
C ILE A 486 -6.64 -24.46 38.32
N ARG A 487 -7.33 -25.54 38.70
CA ARG A 487 -7.31 -26.13 40.06
C ARG A 487 -6.35 -27.31 40.12
N VAL A 488 -5.39 -27.25 41.01
CA VAL A 488 -4.37 -28.26 41.18
C VAL A 488 -4.33 -28.76 42.63
N ARG A 489 -4.14 -30.07 42.84
CA ARG A 489 -3.86 -30.62 44.15
C ARG A 489 -2.34 -30.62 44.38
N VAL A 490 -1.90 -30.24 45.56
CA VAL A 490 -0.51 -30.35 46.00
C VAL A 490 -0.22 -31.74 46.42
N LEU A 491 0.74 -32.42 45.76
CA LEU A 491 1.12 -33.84 46.03
C LEU A 491 2.35 -33.88 46.93
N ASP A 492 2.48 -35.03 47.68
CA ASP A 492 3.75 -35.38 48.30
C ASP A 492 4.76 -35.77 47.21
N ASN A 493 6.04 -35.43 47.39
CA ASN A 493 7.10 -35.75 46.42
C ASN A 493 7.21 -37.28 46.16
N SER A 494 6.72 -38.12 47.09
CA SER A 494 6.64 -39.60 46.92
C SER A 494 5.48 -40.05 46.02
N GLU A 495 4.44 -39.24 45.84
CA GLU A 495 3.29 -39.52 44.94
C GLU A 495 3.50 -39.04 43.49
N SER A 496 4.37 -38.05 43.25
CA SER A 496 4.66 -37.50 41.92
C SER A 496 5.28 -38.53 40.95
N ILE A 497 5.79 -39.66 41.44
CA ILE A 497 6.37 -40.73 40.65
C ILE A 497 5.28 -41.75 40.16
N LYS A 498 4.10 -41.79 40.78
CA LYS A 498 3.05 -42.78 40.48
C LYS A 498 2.03 -42.37 39.46
N ASP A 499 1.86 -41.05 39.17
CA ASP A 499 0.85 -40.53 38.23
C ASP A 499 1.28 -40.53 36.76
N ASN A 500 2.43 -41.13 36.42
CA ASN A 500 2.90 -41.24 35.03
C ASN A 500 2.23 -42.37 34.19
N ASN A 501 1.30 -43.11 34.81
CA ASN A 501 0.57 -44.18 34.13
C ASN A 501 -0.93 -43.96 34.27
N PHE A 502 -1.52 -43.12 33.50
CA PHE A 502 -2.93 -43.16 33.09
C PHE A 502 -3.21 -41.96 32.18
N ILE A 503 -3.20 -42.20 30.87
CA ILE A 503 -4.23 -41.74 29.94
C ILE A 503 -4.00 -42.49 28.63
N ASN A 504 -4.93 -43.38 28.32
CA ASN A 504 -5.25 -43.81 26.96
C ASN A 504 -6.10 -42.73 26.27
#